data_6c2bca6b12f780fa7e6cf6a483c3994e
#
_entry.id   6c2bca6b12f780fa7e6cf6a483c3994e
#
_cell.length_a   1.000
_cell.length_b   1.000
_cell.length_c   1.000
_cell.angle_alpha   90.00
_cell.angle_beta   90.00
_cell.angle_gamma   90.00
#
_symmetry.space_group_name_H-M   'P 1'
#
loop_
_entity.id
_entity.type
_entity.pdbx_description
1 polymer ?
#
loop_
_entity_poly.entity_id
_entity_poly.type
_entity_poly.pdbx_seq_one_letter_code
_entity_poly.pdbx_strand_id
1 'polypeptide(L)'
;MEWKERIRDPKVECMSRDEMTALQSERLVKLVERVYKNVPFYRRKMQELGIEPGDIQSIEDLDKLPFTTKEDLRENYPFGLLAVPKSQVARVQGTSGTTGKLTLASYTRNDVD
;
A
#
# COMPACT_ATOMS: atom_id res chain seq x y z
N MET A 1 -26.59 -17.58 13.19
CA MET A 1 -25.29 -17.64 12.47
C MET A 1 -24.17 -17.55 13.48
N GLU A 2 -23.39 -18.59 13.56
CA GLU A 2 -22.22 -18.58 14.44
C GLU A 2 -21.18 -17.57 13.94
N TRP A 3 -20.40 -17.01 14.85
CA TRP A 3 -19.37 -16.01 14.48
C TRP A 3 -18.37 -16.53 13.42
N LYS A 4 -18.09 -17.84 13.42
CA LYS A 4 -17.20 -18.49 12.44
C LYS A 4 -17.70 -18.38 11.01
N GLU A 5 -19.00 -18.31 10.82
CA GLU A 5 -19.61 -18.18 9.50
C GLU A 5 -19.47 -16.75 8.92
N ARG A 6 -19.03 -15.80 9.75
CA ARG A 6 -18.81 -14.42 9.35
C ARG A 6 -17.35 -14.15 8.92
N ILE A 7 -16.49 -15.14 9.08
CA ILE A 7 -15.07 -15.02 8.71
C ILE A 7 -14.94 -15.36 7.23
N ARG A 8 -14.47 -14.39 6.46
CA ARG A 8 -14.31 -14.55 5.00
C ARG A 8 -13.12 -15.44 4.66
N ASP A 9 -12.00 -15.24 5.33
CA ASP A 9 -10.76 -15.99 5.11
C ASP A 9 -10.18 -16.47 6.45
N PRO A 10 -10.66 -17.63 6.95
CA PRO A 10 -10.19 -18.16 8.23
C PRO A 10 -8.69 -18.40 8.28
N LYS A 11 -8.07 -18.71 7.15
CA LYS A 11 -6.64 -18.98 7.08
C LYS A 11 -5.83 -17.76 7.47
N VAL A 12 -6.24 -16.59 7.02
CA VAL A 12 -5.56 -15.33 7.33
C VAL A 12 -6.09 -14.71 8.61
N GLU A 13 -7.41 -14.65 8.76
CA GLU A 13 -8.05 -13.94 9.87
C GLU A 13 -7.85 -14.64 11.22
N CYS A 14 -7.62 -15.97 11.21
CA CYS A 14 -7.45 -16.77 12.42
C CYS A 14 -6.02 -17.25 12.63
N MET A 15 -5.04 -16.74 11.88
CA MET A 15 -3.65 -17.17 12.07
C MET A 15 -3.06 -16.62 13.38
N SER A 16 -1.99 -17.25 13.86
CA SER A 16 -1.28 -16.80 15.05
C SER A 16 -0.63 -15.44 14.84
N ARG A 17 -0.26 -14.76 15.94
CA ARG A 17 0.47 -13.49 15.85
C ARG A 17 1.79 -13.63 15.10
N ASP A 18 2.53 -14.71 15.33
CA ASP A 18 3.81 -14.95 14.66
C ASP A 18 3.63 -15.18 13.17
N GLU A 19 2.63 -15.96 12.78
CA GLU A 19 2.29 -16.19 11.37
C GLU A 19 1.85 -14.88 10.69
N MET A 20 1.05 -14.07 11.37
CA MET A 20 0.61 -12.76 10.85
C MET A 20 1.79 -11.82 10.68
N THR A 21 2.70 -11.76 11.65
CA THR A 21 3.90 -10.93 11.57
C THR A 21 4.79 -11.33 10.40
N ALA A 22 4.96 -12.63 10.17
CA ALA A 22 5.73 -13.14 9.03
C ALA A 22 5.08 -12.77 7.69
N LEU A 23 3.77 -12.91 7.59
CA LEU A 23 3.01 -12.55 6.38
C LEU A 23 3.08 -11.04 6.11
N GLN A 24 2.90 -10.22 7.14
CA GLN A 24 2.98 -8.76 7.02
C GLN A 24 4.38 -8.33 6.59
N SER A 25 5.43 -8.94 7.14
CA SER A 25 6.81 -8.62 6.78
C SER A 25 7.10 -8.98 5.33
N GLU A 26 6.69 -10.15 4.87
CA GLU A 26 6.83 -10.56 3.48
C GLU A 26 6.13 -9.59 2.52
N ARG A 27 4.90 -9.22 2.84
CA ARG A 27 4.11 -8.30 2.01
C ARG A 27 4.71 -6.90 2.00
N LEU A 28 5.21 -6.43 3.14
CA LEU A 28 5.84 -5.12 3.24
C LEU A 28 7.10 -5.04 2.38
N VAL A 29 7.97 -6.04 2.43
CA VAL A 29 9.19 -6.08 1.63
C VAL A 29 8.85 -6.00 0.14
N LYS A 30 7.90 -6.80 -0.32
CA LYS A 30 7.46 -6.81 -1.72
C LYS A 30 6.85 -5.47 -2.13
N LEU A 31 6.05 -4.86 -1.27
CA LEU A 31 5.43 -3.56 -1.52
C LEU A 31 6.48 -2.47 -1.65
N VAL A 32 7.44 -2.42 -0.74
CA VAL A 32 8.51 -1.41 -0.76
C VAL A 32 9.34 -1.50 -2.04
N GLU A 33 9.72 -2.71 -2.44
CA GLU A 33 10.42 -2.91 -3.71
C GLU A 33 9.60 -2.43 -4.91
N ARG A 34 8.31 -2.73 -4.92
CA ARG A 34 7.40 -2.33 -6.00
C ARG A 34 7.26 -0.82 -6.10
N VAL A 35 7.01 -0.13 -4.99
CA VAL A 35 6.81 1.32 -5.02
C VAL A 35 8.12 2.06 -5.29
N TYR A 36 9.23 1.57 -4.82
CA TYR A 36 10.54 2.17 -5.12
C TYR A 36 10.85 2.07 -6.61
N LYS A 37 10.59 0.93 -7.20
CA LYS A 37 10.84 0.68 -8.63
C LYS A 37 9.88 1.45 -9.54
N ASN A 38 8.60 1.50 -9.19
CA ASN A 38 7.54 1.93 -10.11
C ASN A 38 6.92 3.29 -9.79
N VAL A 39 7.15 3.84 -8.61
CA VAL A 39 6.56 5.11 -8.19
C VAL A 39 7.67 6.12 -7.90
N PRO A 40 7.94 7.06 -8.83
CA PRO A 40 9.01 8.05 -8.67
C PRO A 40 8.88 8.88 -7.39
N PHE A 41 7.66 9.19 -6.98
CA PHE A 41 7.39 9.92 -5.74
C PHE A 41 7.98 9.21 -4.51
N TYR A 42 7.72 7.91 -4.34
CA TYR A 42 8.26 7.15 -3.21
C TYR A 42 9.76 6.94 -3.31
N ARG A 43 10.26 6.69 -4.52
CA ARG A 43 11.71 6.58 -4.74
C ARG A 43 12.43 7.83 -4.29
N ARG A 44 11.94 8.99 -4.68
CA ARG A 44 12.52 10.29 -4.31
C ARG A 44 12.46 10.50 -2.80
N LYS A 45 11.32 10.24 -2.17
CA LYS A 45 11.18 10.37 -0.71
C LYS A 45 12.11 9.45 0.06
N MET A 46 12.24 8.20 -0.38
CA MET A 46 13.15 7.25 0.24
C MET A 46 14.61 7.67 0.07
N GLN A 47 14.97 8.16 -1.11
CA GLN A 47 16.33 8.68 -1.37
C GLN A 47 16.65 9.89 -0.51
N GLU A 48 15.70 10.79 -0.30
CA GLU A 48 15.86 11.96 0.59
C GLU A 48 16.13 11.53 2.04
N LEU A 49 15.56 10.44 2.48
CA LEU A 49 15.78 9.87 3.81
C LEU A 49 17.01 8.94 3.89
N GLY A 50 17.68 8.70 2.77
CA GLY A 50 18.82 7.79 2.71
C GLY A 50 18.43 6.32 2.86
N ILE A 51 17.21 5.94 2.49
CA ILE A 51 16.68 4.58 2.63
C ILE A 51 16.62 3.89 1.28
N GLU A 52 17.10 2.65 1.23
CA GLU A 52 16.97 1.75 0.08
C GLU A 52 15.98 0.62 0.42
N PRO A 53 15.39 -0.05 -0.59
CA PRO A 53 14.47 -1.16 -0.33
C PRO A 53 15.05 -2.26 0.55
N GLY A 54 16.34 -2.55 0.42
CA GLY A 54 17.02 -3.56 1.23
C GLY A 54 17.08 -3.23 2.73
N ASP A 55 16.85 -1.98 3.12
CA ASP A 55 16.81 -1.57 4.52
C ASP A 55 15.51 -2.00 5.21
N ILE A 56 14.50 -2.37 4.45
CA ILE A 56 13.20 -2.82 4.96
C ILE A 56 13.12 -4.34 4.81
N GLN A 57 13.31 -5.05 5.92
CA GLN A 57 13.34 -6.51 5.94
C GLN A 57 12.15 -7.13 6.70
N SER A 58 11.51 -6.36 7.57
CA SER A 58 10.37 -6.81 8.36
C SER A 58 9.48 -5.63 8.74
N ILE A 59 8.33 -5.90 9.36
CA ILE A 59 7.44 -4.85 9.85
C ILE A 59 8.09 -4.00 10.96
N GLU A 60 9.13 -4.47 11.60
CA GLU A 60 9.88 -3.69 12.59
C GLU A 60 10.60 -2.50 11.94
N ASP A 61 10.86 -2.55 10.65
CA ASP A 61 11.50 -1.47 9.90
C ASP A 61 10.49 -0.45 9.35
N LEU A 62 9.20 -0.62 9.63
CA LEU A 62 8.13 0.23 9.08
C LEU A 62 8.34 1.71 9.42
N ASP A 63 8.85 2.03 10.59
CA ASP A 63 9.10 3.39 11.05
C ASP A 63 10.21 4.12 10.29
N LYS A 64 11.01 3.40 9.52
CA LYS A 64 12.04 3.99 8.65
C LYS A 64 11.43 4.62 7.39
N LEU A 65 10.21 4.19 7.00
CA LEU A 65 9.55 4.63 5.78
C LEU A 65 8.94 6.03 5.94
N PRO A 66 8.88 6.83 4.85
CA PRO A 66 8.21 8.11 4.88
C PRO A 66 6.70 7.96 5.03
N PHE A 67 6.07 8.96 5.64
CA PHE A 67 4.61 9.04 5.67
C PHE A 67 4.07 9.48 4.32
N THR A 68 2.86 9.04 4.01
CA THR A 68 2.07 9.54 2.88
C THR A 68 0.92 10.36 3.44
N THR A 69 0.78 11.58 2.96
CA THR A 69 -0.28 12.48 3.41
C THR A 69 -1.39 12.57 2.37
N LYS A 70 -2.52 13.11 2.78
CA LYS A 70 -3.63 13.38 1.86
C LYS A 70 -3.21 14.37 0.75
N GLU A 71 -2.35 15.32 1.08
CA GLU A 71 -1.79 16.27 0.12
C GLU A 71 -0.94 15.57 -0.93
N ASP A 72 -0.14 14.59 -0.53
CA ASP A 72 0.65 13.77 -1.45
C ASP A 72 -0.23 13.06 -2.48
N LEU A 73 -1.39 12.57 -2.07
CA LEU A 73 -2.35 11.94 -2.98
C LEU A 73 -2.93 12.93 -3.97
N ARG A 74 -3.20 14.16 -3.52
CA ARG A 74 -3.74 15.23 -4.38
C ARG A 74 -2.71 15.71 -5.40
N GLU A 75 -1.47 15.92 -4.97
CA GLU A 75 -0.38 16.37 -5.83
C GLU A 75 0.00 15.35 -6.91
N ASN A 76 -0.22 14.07 -6.63
CA ASN A 76 0.06 12.98 -7.56
C ASN A 76 -1.17 12.50 -8.33
N TYR A 77 -2.25 13.27 -8.31
CA TYR A 77 -3.45 13.01 -9.09
C TYR A 77 -3.13 12.99 -10.60
N PRO A 78 -3.70 12.07 -11.41
CA PRO A 78 -4.59 10.97 -11.00
C PRO A 78 -3.85 9.65 -10.72
N PHE A 79 -2.70 9.40 -11.32
CA PHE A 79 -2.02 8.10 -11.29
C PHE A 79 -0.55 8.17 -10.88
N GLY A 80 -0.13 9.26 -10.27
CA GLY A 80 1.26 9.45 -9.87
C GLY A 80 1.78 8.44 -8.84
N LEU A 81 0.88 7.85 -8.06
CA LEU A 81 1.22 6.84 -7.05
C LEU A 81 0.91 5.41 -7.51
N LEU A 82 0.52 5.22 -8.77
CA LEU A 82 0.20 3.90 -9.30
C LEU A 82 1.46 3.05 -9.45
N ALA A 83 1.50 1.90 -8.80
CA ALA A 83 2.64 1.00 -8.78
C ALA A 83 2.53 -0.19 -9.74
N VAL A 84 1.46 -0.24 -10.53
CA VAL A 84 1.20 -1.27 -11.52
C VAL A 84 0.79 -0.63 -12.84
N PRO A 85 0.87 -1.34 -14.00
CA PRO A 85 0.34 -0.82 -15.26
C PRO A 85 -1.16 -0.50 -15.14
N LYS A 86 -1.62 0.53 -15.84
CA LYS A 86 -3.05 0.91 -15.84
C LYS A 86 -3.97 -0.23 -16.24
N SER A 87 -3.49 -1.13 -17.07
CA SER A 87 -4.24 -2.32 -17.50
C SER A 87 -4.62 -3.26 -16.34
N GLN A 88 -3.93 -3.17 -15.21
CA GLN A 88 -4.20 -3.97 -14.01
C GLN A 88 -5.13 -3.28 -13.02
N VAL A 89 -5.55 -2.06 -13.30
CA VAL A 89 -6.47 -1.31 -12.43
C VAL A 89 -7.90 -1.82 -12.66
N ALA A 90 -8.52 -2.34 -11.60
CA ALA A 90 -9.90 -2.83 -11.63
C ALA A 90 -10.90 -1.80 -11.15
N ARG A 91 -10.48 -0.87 -10.29
CA ARG A 91 -11.37 0.14 -9.71
C ARG A 91 -10.59 1.41 -9.42
N VAL A 92 -11.22 2.55 -9.67
CA VAL A 92 -10.73 3.87 -9.31
C VAL A 92 -11.78 4.52 -8.41
N GLN A 93 -11.37 5.02 -7.26
CA GLN A 93 -12.26 5.69 -6.31
C GLN A 93 -11.73 7.08 -5.97
N GLY A 94 -12.62 8.06 -6.00
CA GLY A 94 -12.30 9.41 -5.60
C GLY A 94 -13.08 9.82 -4.36
N THR A 95 -12.49 10.69 -3.53
CA THR A 95 -13.19 11.30 -2.40
C THR A 95 -13.78 12.63 -2.83
N SER A 96 -14.99 12.94 -2.35
CA SER A 96 -15.58 14.26 -2.51
C SER A 96 -14.88 15.22 -1.53
N GLY A 97 -13.85 15.91 -2.01
CA GLY A 97 -13.16 16.92 -1.21
C GLY A 97 -13.78 18.30 -1.41
N THR A 98 -13.74 19.13 -0.37
CA THR A 98 -14.21 20.50 -0.40
C THR A 98 -13.23 21.46 -1.09
N THR A 99 -12.07 21.00 -1.51
CA THR A 99 -10.94 21.83 -1.97
C THR A 99 -10.58 21.70 -3.45
N GLY A 100 -11.49 21.23 -4.28
CA GLY A 100 -11.35 21.24 -5.75
C GLY A 100 -10.58 20.10 -6.38
N LYS A 101 -9.57 19.52 -5.72
CA LYS A 101 -8.88 18.33 -6.21
C LYS A 101 -9.35 17.09 -5.47
N LEU A 102 -9.73 16.05 -6.22
CA LEU A 102 -10.09 14.76 -5.66
C LEU A 102 -8.86 14.02 -5.15
N THR A 103 -9.02 13.34 -4.04
CA THR A 103 -8.08 12.31 -3.63
C THR A 103 -8.48 11.03 -4.35
N LEU A 104 -7.62 10.54 -5.23
CA LEU A 104 -7.90 9.40 -6.08
C LEU A 104 -7.08 8.18 -5.64
N ALA A 105 -7.73 7.04 -5.52
CA ALA A 105 -7.09 5.76 -5.24
C ALA A 105 -7.45 4.75 -6.31
N SER A 106 -6.47 3.99 -6.78
CA SER A 106 -6.64 2.96 -7.78
C SER A 106 -6.36 1.59 -7.16
N TYR A 107 -7.18 0.62 -7.49
CA TYR A 107 -7.12 -0.72 -6.92
C TYR A 107 -6.99 -1.77 -8.02
N THR A 108 -6.14 -2.77 -7.79
CA THR A 108 -6.09 -3.96 -8.64
C THR A 108 -7.22 -4.91 -8.27
N ARG A 109 -7.40 -5.96 -9.07
CA ARG A 109 -8.38 -7.01 -8.75
C ARG A 109 -8.08 -7.66 -7.40
N ASN A 110 -6.81 -7.90 -7.11
CA ASN A 110 -6.39 -8.49 -5.85
C ASN A 110 -6.71 -7.59 -4.65
N ASP A 111 -6.62 -6.27 -4.81
CA ASP A 111 -6.96 -5.32 -3.75
C ASP A 111 -8.47 -5.30 -3.47
N VAL A 112 -9.28 -5.50 -4.50
CA VAL A 112 -10.75 -5.48 -4.38
C VAL A 112 -11.29 -6.77 -3.75
N ASP A 113 -10.68 -7.91 -4.05
CA ASP A 113 -11.07 -9.22 -3.51
C ASP A 113 -10.57 -9.37 -2.06
#